data_ddcb216ba6f487a333957782e47e4553
#
_entry.id   ddcb216ba6f487a333957782e47e4553
#
_cell.length_a   1.000
_cell.length_b   1.000
_cell.length_c   1.000
_cell.angle_alpha   90.00
_cell.angle_beta   90.00
_cell.angle_gamma   90.00
#
_symmetry.space_group_name_H-M   'P 1'
#
loop_
_entity.id
_entity.type
_entity.pdbx_description
1 polymer ?
#
loop_
_entity_poly.entity_id
_entity_poly.type
_entity_poly.pdbx_seq_one_letter_code
_entity_poly.pdbx_strand_id
1 'polypeptide(L)'
;VWDLDDTVWEGILGDDGPKNLKIRKNVLSAIQELDRRGILQSIASKNDYHNALSFLQKHSLAEYFLYKEINWAPKSESLQKIAHNLNIGLDTFAFIDDSAFEREEVKHNLPQVRTYAPTELEPILEMPEFKATITEASKKRRLLYQTESKRKHKCNSFGSNYREFLLDCQLKMHASSDFKKASMIRCADLLQRTNQLNLSGRRLDLHGIQNLLKKPNTQCYWISCGDRYGD
;
A
#
# COMPACT_ATOMS: atom_id res chain seq x y z
N VAL A 1 4.82 -0.46 -7.55
CA VAL A 1 5.48 -1.77 -7.43
C VAL A 1 6.83 -1.67 -8.11
N TRP A 2 7.86 -2.28 -7.52
CA TRP A 2 9.25 -2.17 -7.95
C TRP A 2 9.79 -3.52 -8.39
N ASP A 3 10.53 -3.58 -9.47
CA ASP A 3 11.54 -4.58 -9.67
C ASP A 3 12.76 -4.31 -8.80
N LEU A 4 13.74 -5.22 -8.72
CA LEU A 4 14.90 -5.10 -7.85
C LEU A 4 16.22 -4.91 -8.63
N ASP A 5 16.63 -5.92 -9.41
CA ASP A 5 17.89 -5.89 -10.16
C ASP A 5 17.90 -4.75 -11.17
N ASP A 6 18.99 -4.03 -11.27
CA ASP A 6 19.14 -2.82 -12.10
C ASP A 6 18.00 -1.77 -11.96
N THR A 7 17.09 -1.97 -11.02
CA THR A 7 15.99 -1.05 -10.68
C THR A 7 16.23 -0.41 -9.32
N VAL A 8 16.12 -1.17 -8.21
CA VAL A 8 16.36 -0.65 -6.84
C VAL A 8 17.86 -0.57 -6.53
N TRP A 9 18.62 -1.47 -7.06
CA TRP A 9 20.08 -1.46 -6.99
C TRP A 9 20.73 -1.63 -8.36
N GLU A 10 22.00 -1.32 -8.48
CA GLU A 10 22.82 -1.59 -9.64
C GLU A 10 23.37 -3.00 -9.55
N GLY A 11 23.25 -3.76 -10.65
CA GLY A 11 23.70 -5.14 -10.78
C GLY A 11 22.60 -6.17 -10.58
N ILE A 12 22.95 -7.42 -10.81
CA ILE A 12 22.08 -8.60 -10.73
C ILE A 12 22.49 -9.43 -9.52
N LEU A 13 21.57 -9.60 -8.57
CA LEU A 13 21.88 -10.26 -7.29
C LEU A 13 22.41 -11.68 -7.45
N GLY A 14 21.83 -12.45 -8.41
CA GLY A 14 22.22 -13.82 -8.69
C GLY A 14 23.62 -13.96 -9.28
N ASP A 15 24.03 -13.01 -10.11
CA ASP A 15 25.29 -13.05 -10.88
C ASP A 15 26.42 -12.32 -10.14
N ASP A 16 26.17 -11.11 -9.66
CA ASP A 16 27.18 -10.25 -9.05
C ASP A 16 27.41 -10.54 -7.56
N GLY A 17 26.43 -11.13 -6.93
CA GLY A 17 26.43 -11.39 -5.50
C GLY A 17 26.23 -10.11 -4.65
N PRO A 18 25.79 -10.26 -3.39
CA PRO A 18 25.29 -9.14 -2.58
C PRO A 18 26.37 -8.10 -2.17
N LYS A 19 27.64 -8.42 -2.35
CA LYS A 19 28.76 -7.49 -1.99
C LYS A 19 29.03 -6.45 -3.08
N ASN A 20 28.65 -6.75 -4.32
CA ASN A 20 28.93 -5.92 -5.48
C ASN A 20 27.74 -5.00 -5.85
N LEU A 21 26.57 -5.26 -5.27
CA LEU A 21 25.38 -4.44 -5.51
C LEU A 21 25.44 -3.09 -4.79
N LYS A 22 24.92 -2.04 -5.43
CA LYS A 22 24.81 -0.69 -4.88
C LYS A 22 23.38 -0.19 -4.96
N ILE A 23 22.80 0.16 -3.82
CA ILE A 23 21.48 0.80 -3.80
C ILE A 23 21.53 2.12 -4.57
N ARG A 24 20.61 2.32 -5.50
CA ARG A 24 20.46 3.57 -6.25
C ARG A 24 19.91 4.66 -5.33
N LYS A 25 20.68 5.72 -5.09
CA LYS A 25 20.32 6.79 -4.14
C LYS A 25 19.04 7.51 -4.52
N ASN A 26 18.82 7.78 -5.80
CA ASN A 26 17.60 8.42 -6.30
C ASN A 26 16.36 7.53 -6.06
N VAL A 27 16.49 6.20 -6.25
CA VAL A 27 15.42 5.24 -5.98
C VAL A 27 15.12 5.16 -4.49
N LEU A 28 16.15 5.10 -3.64
CA LEU A 28 15.98 5.14 -2.19
C LEU A 28 15.20 6.39 -1.75
N SER A 29 15.61 7.57 -2.26
CA SER A 29 14.92 8.83 -1.97
C SER A 29 13.46 8.81 -2.45
N ALA A 30 13.19 8.23 -3.62
CA ALA A 30 11.85 8.08 -4.15
C ALA A 30 10.99 7.14 -3.27
N ILE A 31 11.52 6.00 -2.85
CA ILE A 31 10.85 5.07 -1.95
C ILE A 31 10.44 5.76 -0.64
N GLN A 32 11.36 6.51 -0.04
CA GLN A 32 11.10 7.24 1.21
C GLN A 32 10.06 8.33 1.03
N GLU A 33 10.13 9.08 -0.06
CA GLU A 33 9.16 10.15 -0.35
C GLU A 33 7.77 9.59 -0.64
N LEU A 34 7.66 8.51 -1.41
CA LEU A 34 6.39 7.84 -1.67
C LEU A 34 5.76 7.28 -0.38
N ASP A 35 6.56 6.68 0.51
CA ASP A 35 6.09 6.24 1.82
C ASP A 35 5.58 7.42 2.67
N ARG A 36 6.31 8.54 2.69
CA ARG A 36 5.90 9.78 3.36
C ARG A 36 4.57 10.34 2.83
N ARG A 37 4.32 10.21 1.52
CA ARG A 37 3.04 10.56 0.88
C ARG A 37 1.94 9.54 1.19
N GLY A 38 2.28 8.41 1.78
CA GLY A 38 1.36 7.31 2.08
C GLY A 38 0.99 6.51 0.83
N ILE A 39 1.84 6.48 -0.16
CA ILE A 39 1.71 5.61 -1.33
C ILE A 39 2.30 4.24 -0.96
N LEU A 40 1.47 3.21 -0.99
CA LEU A 40 1.88 1.86 -0.66
C LEU A 40 2.85 1.32 -1.71
N GLN A 41 3.84 0.57 -1.26
CA GLN A 41 4.87 0.02 -2.13
C GLN A 41 4.99 -1.49 -1.96
N SER A 42 5.32 -2.17 -3.04
CA SER A 42 5.49 -3.61 -3.10
C SER A 42 6.63 -3.96 -4.06
N ILE A 43 6.97 -5.23 -4.11
CA ILE A 43 8.02 -5.77 -5.00
C ILE A 43 7.39 -6.83 -5.91
N ALA A 44 7.76 -6.79 -7.19
CA ALA A 44 7.57 -7.88 -8.14
C ALA A 44 8.90 -8.09 -8.87
N SER A 45 9.68 -9.10 -8.49
CA SER A 45 11.04 -9.31 -9.01
C SER A 45 11.32 -10.79 -9.26
N LYS A 46 12.04 -11.08 -10.33
CA LYS A 46 12.55 -12.42 -10.66
C LYS A 46 13.88 -12.64 -9.95
N ASN A 47 13.80 -13.15 -8.74
CA ASN A 47 14.96 -13.34 -7.86
C ASN A 47 14.76 -14.52 -6.90
N ASP A 48 15.85 -14.97 -6.27
CA ASP A 48 15.75 -15.83 -5.09
C ASP A 48 15.21 -15.01 -3.91
N TYR A 49 14.11 -15.49 -3.34
CA TYR A 49 13.40 -14.79 -2.27
C TYR A 49 14.27 -14.52 -1.05
N HIS A 50 15.01 -15.53 -0.59
CA HIS A 50 15.80 -15.42 0.64
C HIS A 50 16.98 -14.49 0.48
N ASN A 51 17.67 -14.56 -0.64
CA ASN A 51 18.80 -13.69 -0.94
C ASN A 51 18.37 -12.24 -1.09
N ALA A 52 17.33 -11.98 -1.86
CA ALA A 52 16.80 -10.63 -2.07
C ALA A 52 16.24 -10.03 -0.77
N LEU A 53 15.49 -10.81 0.03
CA LEU A 53 14.97 -10.36 1.31
C LEU A 53 16.10 -10.03 2.30
N SER A 54 17.14 -10.88 2.38
CA SER A 54 18.30 -10.64 3.24
C SER A 54 19.03 -9.36 2.85
N PHE A 55 19.19 -9.11 1.55
CA PHE A 55 19.81 -7.88 1.06
C PHE A 55 18.97 -6.65 1.43
N LEU A 56 17.66 -6.68 1.20
CA LEU A 56 16.74 -5.61 1.57
C LEU A 56 16.74 -5.33 3.09
N GLN A 57 16.78 -6.38 3.91
CA GLN A 57 16.84 -6.24 5.38
C GLN A 57 18.15 -5.59 5.83
N LYS A 58 19.28 -6.03 5.28
CA LYS A 58 20.59 -5.45 5.57
C LYS A 58 20.67 -3.95 5.30
N HIS A 59 19.93 -3.49 4.29
CA HIS A 59 19.88 -2.08 3.88
C HIS A 59 18.67 -1.32 4.44
N SER A 60 17.91 -1.91 5.39
CA SER A 60 16.71 -1.30 6.00
C SER A 60 15.64 -0.88 4.97
N LEU A 61 15.55 -1.63 3.87
CA LEU A 61 14.57 -1.39 2.80
C LEU A 61 13.36 -2.32 2.89
N ALA A 62 13.52 -3.49 3.48
CA ALA A 62 12.48 -4.52 3.52
C ALA A 62 11.16 -4.03 4.13
N GLU A 63 11.23 -3.09 5.07
CA GLU A 63 10.09 -2.55 5.78
C GLU A 63 9.17 -1.65 4.93
N TYR A 64 9.68 -1.03 3.87
CA TYR A 64 8.92 -0.18 2.97
C TYR A 64 7.95 -0.96 2.08
N PHE A 65 8.19 -2.25 1.88
CA PHE A 65 7.46 -3.06 0.92
C PHE A 65 6.48 -4.03 1.58
N LEU A 66 5.25 -4.00 1.09
CA LEU A 66 4.17 -4.92 1.47
C LEU A 66 4.06 -6.02 0.41
N TYR A 67 3.64 -7.24 0.80
CA TYR A 67 3.33 -8.34 -0.13
C TYR A 67 4.36 -8.51 -1.26
N LYS A 68 5.58 -8.84 -0.88
CA LYS A 68 6.71 -8.98 -1.80
C LYS A 68 6.55 -10.25 -2.63
N GLU A 69 6.31 -10.10 -3.93
CA GLU A 69 6.29 -11.19 -4.91
C GLU A 69 7.68 -11.30 -5.55
N ILE A 70 8.57 -12.03 -4.87
CA ILE A 70 9.92 -12.32 -5.35
C ILE A 70 9.94 -13.78 -5.75
N ASN A 71 9.81 -14.05 -7.04
CA ASN A 71 9.68 -15.37 -7.61
C ASN A 71 9.91 -15.31 -9.14
N TRP A 72 9.89 -16.44 -9.83
CA TRP A 72 10.18 -16.54 -11.28
C TRP A 72 8.92 -16.46 -12.16
N ALA A 73 7.76 -16.16 -11.61
CA ALA A 73 6.52 -15.99 -12.37
C ALA A 73 6.53 -14.70 -13.22
N PRO A 74 5.65 -14.59 -14.23
CA PRO A 74 5.43 -13.35 -14.95
C PRO A 74 5.12 -12.18 -14.01
N LYS A 75 5.58 -10.98 -14.37
CA LYS A 75 5.35 -9.78 -13.55
C LYS A 75 3.87 -9.45 -13.42
N SER A 76 3.10 -9.65 -14.49
CA SER A 76 1.65 -9.44 -14.47
C SER A 76 0.93 -10.31 -13.44
N GLU A 77 1.30 -11.58 -13.28
CA GLU A 77 0.75 -12.45 -12.24
C GLU A 77 1.11 -11.97 -10.83
N SER A 78 2.36 -11.55 -10.65
CA SER A 78 2.83 -11.00 -9.37
C SER A 78 2.06 -9.73 -9.00
N LEU A 79 1.81 -8.83 -9.95
CA LEU A 79 1.02 -7.63 -9.73
C LEU A 79 -0.44 -7.95 -9.36
N GLN A 80 -1.06 -8.94 -10.00
CA GLN A 80 -2.42 -9.39 -9.66
C GLN A 80 -2.50 -9.92 -8.22
N LYS A 81 -1.52 -10.72 -7.79
CA LYS A 81 -1.44 -11.22 -6.41
C LYS A 81 -1.26 -10.08 -5.41
N ILE A 82 -0.40 -9.12 -5.71
CA ILE A 82 -0.20 -7.92 -4.87
C ILE A 82 -1.52 -7.14 -4.77
N ALA A 83 -2.20 -6.88 -5.88
CA ALA A 83 -3.48 -6.16 -5.92
C ALA A 83 -4.55 -6.87 -5.09
N HIS A 84 -4.66 -8.19 -5.22
CA HIS A 84 -5.57 -9.00 -4.42
C HIS A 84 -5.27 -8.90 -2.92
N ASN A 85 -4.00 -9.05 -2.53
CA ASN A 85 -3.58 -9.01 -1.13
C ASN A 85 -3.77 -7.63 -0.49
N LEU A 86 -3.51 -6.56 -1.24
CA LEU A 86 -3.73 -5.18 -0.83
C LEU A 86 -5.21 -4.77 -0.92
N ASN A 87 -6.03 -5.53 -1.64
CA ASN A 87 -7.42 -5.18 -1.95
C ASN A 87 -7.54 -3.81 -2.63
N ILE A 88 -6.72 -3.58 -3.66
CA ILE A 88 -6.63 -2.32 -4.42
C ILE A 88 -6.76 -2.65 -5.91
N GLY A 89 -7.43 -1.79 -6.68
CA GLY A 89 -7.58 -1.94 -8.12
C GLY A 89 -6.25 -1.76 -8.86
N LEU A 90 -6.03 -2.58 -9.90
CA LEU A 90 -4.82 -2.52 -10.73
C LEU A 90 -4.66 -1.19 -11.48
N ASP A 91 -5.74 -0.46 -11.72
CA ASP A 91 -5.75 0.89 -12.32
C ASP A 91 -5.03 1.94 -11.47
N THR A 92 -4.80 1.64 -10.18
CA THR A 92 -4.04 2.50 -9.26
C THR A 92 -2.56 2.13 -9.17
N PHE A 93 -2.13 1.10 -9.92
CA PHE A 93 -0.74 0.62 -9.87
C PHE A 93 0.16 1.38 -10.83
N ALA A 94 1.37 1.61 -10.37
CA ALA A 94 2.53 1.97 -11.18
C ALA A 94 3.60 0.89 -10.97
N PHE A 95 4.12 0.33 -12.07
CA PHE A 95 5.18 -0.66 -12.07
C PHE A 95 6.46 -0.05 -12.62
N ILE A 96 7.55 -0.19 -11.89
CA ILE A 96 8.86 0.37 -12.23
C ILE A 96 9.84 -0.79 -12.41
N ASP A 97 10.43 -0.88 -13.60
CA ASP A 97 11.30 -1.98 -14.01
C ASP A 97 12.26 -1.48 -15.08
N ASP A 98 13.54 -1.85 -15.04
CA ASP A 98 14.55 -1.46 -16.04
C ASP A 98 14.34 -2.18 -17.37
N SER A 99 13.84 -3.44 -17.33
CA SER A 99 13.61 -4.27 -18.50
C SER A 99 12.42 -3.79 -19.32
N ALA A 100 12.67 -3.35 -20.55
CA ALA A 100 11.61 -3.01 -21.50
C ALA A 100 10.69 -4.22 -21.79
N PHE A 101 11.24 -5.44 -21.81
CA PHE A 101 10.48 -6.66 -22.03
C PHE A 101 9.45 -6.90 -20.91
N GLU A 102 9.86 -6.77 -19.65
CA GLU A 102 8.98 -6.97 -18.50
C GLU A 102 7.89 -5.88 -18.46
N ARG A 103 8.23 -4.64 -18.79
CA ARG A 103 7.24 -3.55 -18.87
C ARG A 103 6.21 -3.80 -19.98
N GLU A 104 6.63 -4.28 -21.15
CA GLU A 104 5.71 -4.62 -22.24
C GLU A 104 4.85 -5.85 -21.91
N GLU A 105 5.40 -6.86 -21.22
CA GLU A 105 4.62 -8.01 -20.70
C GLU A 105 3.48 -7.52 -19.79
N VAL A 106 3.78 -6.60 -18.85
CA VAL A 106 2.77 -6.03 -17.96
C VAL A 106 1.75 -5.19 -18.73
N LYS A 107 2.16 -4.33 -19.67
CA LYS A 107 1.24 -3.54 -20.49
C LYS A 107 0.29 -4.41 -21.31
N HIS A 108 0.79 -5.50 -21.86
CA HIS A 108 -0.02 -6.40 -22.67
C HIS A 108 -1.09 -7.12 -21.83
N ASN A 109 -0.70 -7.66 -20.68
CA ASN A 109 -1.60 -8.46 -19.84
C ASN A 109 -2.45 -7.60 -18.88
N LEU A 110 -1.96 -6.43 -18.49
CA LEU A 110 -2.60 -5.53 -17.52
C LEU A 110 -2.57 -4.08 -18.05
N PRO A 111 -3.31 -3.75 -19.12
CA PRO A 111 -3.24 -2.43 -19.77
C PRO A 111 -3.63 -1.26 -18.86
N GLN A 112 -4.30 -1.51 -17.74
CA GLN A 112 -4.64 -0.51 -16.73
C GLN A 112 -3.48 -0.14 -15.81
N VAL A 113 -2.38 -0.93 -15.78
CA VAL A 113 -1.18 -0.66 -14.97
C VAL A 113 -0.25 0.29 -15.74
N ARG A 114 0.18 1.36 -15.08
CA ARG A 114 1.19 2.27 -15.64
C ARG A 114 2.57 1.67 -15.46
N THR A 115 3.38 1.66 -16.50
CA THR A 115 4.76 1.12 -16.44
C THR A 115 5.78 2.21 -16.73
N TYR A 116 6.89 2.21 -16.00
CA TYR A 116 7.93 3.23 -16.07
C TYR A 116 9.31 2.59 -16.00
N ALA A 117 10.28 3.24 -16.62
CA ALA A 117 11.69 2.92 -16.42
C ALA A 117 12.24 3.65 -15.18
N PRO A 118 13.29 3.12 -14.49
CA PRO A 118 13.92 3.79 -13.35
C PRO A 118 14.46 5.18 -13.65
N THR A 119 14.79 5.45 -14.91
CA THR A 119 15.26 6.77 -15.40
C THR A 119 14.16 7.83 -15.41
N GLU A 120 12.89 7.43 -15.31
CA GLU A 120 11.72 8.32 -15.33
C GLU A 120 11.25 8.73 -13.92
N LEU A 121 11.96 8.34 -12.85
CA LEU A 121 11.50 8.55 -11.47
C LEU A 121 11.28 10.00 -11.08
N GLU A 122 12.18 10.91 -11.48
CA GLU A 122 12.05 12.33 -11.12
C GLU A 122 10.78 12.96 -11.70
N PRO A 123 10.48 12.84 -13.02
CA PRO A 123 9.22 13.34 -13.55
C PRO A 123 7.99 12.65 -12.99
N ILE A 124 8.06 11.33 -12.68
CA ILE A 124 6.94 10.58 -12.11
C ILE A 124 6.51 11.16 -10.76
N LEU A 125 7.46 11.47 -9.88
CA LEU A 125 7.16 12.01 -8.55
C LEU A 125 6.44 13.36 -8.61
N GLU A 126 6.53 14.08 -9.73
CA GLU A 126 5.85 15.35 -9.96
C GLU A 126 4.48 15.20 -10.62
N MET A 127 4.12 14.04 -11.11
CA MET A 127 2.79 13.78 -11.70
C MET A 127 1.68 13.86 -10.65
N PRO A 128 0.48 14.35 -11.03
CA PRO A 128 -0.65 14.50 -10.12
C PRO A 128 -1.01 13.20 -9.36
N GLU A 129 -0.88 12.05 -10.01
CA GLU A 129 -1.21 10.73 -9.45
C GLU A 129 -0.32 10.36 -8.26
N PHE A 130 0.90 10.88 -8.21
CA PHE A 130 1.84 10.67 -7.10
C PHE A 130 1.84 11.80 -6.07
N LYS A 131 1.06 12.88 -6.32
CA LYS A 131 0.87 14.00 -5.39
C LYS A 131 -0.33 13.73 -4.49
N ALA A 132 -0.12 12.97 -3.43
CA ALA A 132 -1.17 12.74 -2.44
C ALA A 132 -1.17 13.83 -1.36
N THR A 133 -2.35 14.19 -0.85
CA THR A 133 -2.44 15.04 0.35
C THR A 133 -1.83 14.30 1.54
N ILE A 134 -0.78 14.91 2.13
CA ILE A 134 -0.08 14.32 3.25
C ILE A 134 -0.85 14.64 4.54
N THR A 135 -1.33 13.59 5.18
CA THR A 135 -1.98 13.64 6.50
C THR A 135 -1.22 12.74 7.48
N GLU A 136 -1.43 12.90 8.77
CA GLU A 136 -0.84 11.98 9.76
C GLU A 136 -1.29 10.52 9.53
N ALA A 137 -2.51 10.33 9.03
CA ALA A 137 -3.01 9.00 8.66
C ALA A 137 -2.31 8.44 7.41
N SER A 138 -2.01 9.29 6.40
CA SER A 138 -1.31 8.83 5.20
C SER A 138 0.13 8.41 5.50
N LYS A 139 0.84 9.13 6.36
CA LYS A 139 2.19 8.77 6.83
C LYS A 139 2.25 7.38 7.51
N LYS A 140 1.15 6.99 8.18
CA LYS A 140 1.06 5.70 8.89
C LYS A 140 0.42 4.59 8.04
N ARG A 141 0.09 4.85 6.78
CA ARG A 141 -0.69 3.91 5.96
C ARG A 141 -0.02 2.56 5.82
N ARG A 142 1.27 2.51 5.54
CA ARG A 142 2.05 1.27 5.46
C ARG A 142 1.93 0.45 6.75
N LEU A 143 2.07 1.10 7.91
CA LEU A 143 1.97 0.43 9.22
C LEU A 143 0.59 -0.17 9.44
N LEU A 144 -0.48 0.51 9.02
CA LEU A 144 -1.85 -0.02 9.09
C LEU A 144 -2.00 -1.30 8.25
N TYR A 145 -1.44 -1.33 7.03
CA TYR A 145 -1.45 -2.54 6.20
C TYR A 145 -0.59 -3.67 6.77
N GLN A 146 0.54 -3.36 7.39
CA GLN A 146 1.35 -4.36 8.10
C GLN A 146 0.59 -4.95 9.30
N THR A 147 -0.11 -4.11 10.05
CA THR A 147 -0.98 -4.55 11.16
C THR A 147 -2.10 -5.44 10.66
N GLU A 148 -2.76 -5.07 9.57
CA GLU A 148 -3.81 -5.89 8.95
C GLU A 148 -3.28 -7.23 8.44
N SER A 149 -2.09 -7.26 7.86
CA SER A 149 -1.44 -8.52 7.45
C SER A 149 -1.20 -9.43 8.65
N LYS A 150 -0.70 -8.90 9.77
CA LYS A 150 -0.52 -9.67 11.02
C LYS A 150 -1.86 -10.21 11.53
N ARG A 151 -2.92 -9.39 11.48
CA ARG A 151 -4.28 -9.77 11.89
C ARG A 151 -4.82 -10.92 11.02
N LYS A 152 -4.66 -10.84 9.69
CA LYS A 152 -5.05 -11.91 8.75
C LYS A 152 -4.30 -13.22 9.04
N HIS A 153 -2.98 -13.16 9.22
CA HIS A 153 -2.20 -14.34 9.58
C HIS A 153 -2.68 -14.98 10.88
N LYS A 154 -2.95 -14.17 11.89
CA LYS A 154 -3.47 -14.67 13.16
C LYS A 154 -4.86 -15.26 13.00
N CYS A 155 -5.77 -14.60 12.27
CA CYS A 155 -7.10 -15.13 11.98
C CYS A 155 -7.01 -16.53 11.36
N ASN A 156 -6.15 -16.72 10.37
CA ASN A 156 -5.94 -18.01 9.72
C ASN A 156 -5.48 -19.11 10.71
N SER A 157 -4.74 -18.76 11.76
CA SER A 157 -4.31 -19.73 12.78
C SER A 157 -5.43 -20.25 13.68
N PHE A 158 -6.59 -19.57 13.72
CA PHE A 158 -7.79 -20.04 14.43
C PHE A 158 -8.68 -20.94 13.57
N GLY A 159 -8.34 -21.14 12.27
CA GLY A 159 -9.13 -21.96 11.36
C GLY A 159 -10.58 -21.47 11.24
N SER A 160 -11.55 -22.34 11.52
CA SER A 160 -12.98 -22.00 11.47
C SER A 160 -13.50 -21.29 12.73
N ASN A 161 -12.68 -21.15 13.78
CA ASN A 161 -13.13 -20.58 15.05
C ASN A 161 -13.00 -19.06 15.09
N TYR A 162 -13.75 -18.37 14.21
CA TYR A 162 -13.74 -16.93 14.09
C TYR A 162 -14.12 -16.18 15.38
N ARG A 163 -15.00 -16.78 16.21
CA ARG A 163 -15.41 -16.17 17.48
C ARG A 163 -14.24 -16.07 18.46
N GLU A 164 -13.44 -17.12 18.58
CA GLU A 164 -12.26 -17.09 19.46
C GLU A 164 -11.22 -16.08 18.94
N PHE A 165 -11.03 -16.00 17.63
CA PHE A 165 -10.19 -14.94 17.04
C PHE A 165 -10.66 -13.55 17.44
N LEU A 166 -11.96 -13.23 17.37
CA LEU A 166 -12.49 -11.93 17.77
C LEU A 166 -12.28 -11.63 19.27
N LEU A 167 -12.42 -12.65 20.13
CA LEU A 167 -12.13 -12.51 21.56
C LEU A 167 -10.63 -12.27 21.81
N ASP A 168 -9.75 -13.00 21.10
CA ASP A 168 -8.29 -12.79 21.16
C ASP A 168 -7.90 -11.39 20.70
N CYS A 169 -8.59 -10.79 19.72
CA CYS A 169 -8.35 -9.43 19.26
C CYS A 169 -8.58 -8.35 20.32
N GLN A 170 -9.37 -8.62 21.35
CA GLN A 170 -9.72 -7.65 22.40
C GLN A 170 -10.27 -6.33 21.82
N LEU A 171 -11.25 -6.45 20.92
CA LEU A 171 -11.83 -5.32 20.21
C LEU A 171 -12.37 -4.26 21.16
N LYS A 172 -12.00 -3.02 20.92
CA LYS A 172 -12.52 -1.83 21.59
C LYS A 172 -13.19 -0.95 20.57
N MET A 173 -14.47 -0.67 20.76
CA MET A 173 -15.24 0.18 19.87
C MET A 173 -15.63 1.47 20.60
N HIS A 174 -15.48 2.60 19.90
CA HIS A 174 -15.95 3.90 20.35
C HIS A 174 -16.85 4.50 19.28
N ALA A 175 -18.07 4.85 19.63
CA ALA A 175 -19.00 5.54 18.75
C ALA A 175 -19.31 6.91 19.30
N SER A 176 -19.35 7.94 18.45
CA SER A 176 -19.65 9.30 18.85
C SER A 176 -20.39 10.06 17.75
N SER A 177 -21.32 10.92 18.16
CA SER A 177 -21.93 11.94 17.30
C SER A 177 -21.22 13.29 17.36
N ASP A 178 -20.21 13.45 18.21
CA ASP A 178 -19.40 14.66 18.32
C ASP A 178 -18.30 14.64 17.25
N PHE A 179 -18.45 15.49 16.23
CA PHE A 179 -17.51 15.63 15.13
C PHE A 179 -16.52 16.77 15.41
N LYS A 180 -15.42 16.44 16.07
CA LYS A 180 -14.27 17.37 16.15
C LYS A 180 -13.60 17.51 14.78
N LYS A 181 -12.86 18.58 14.55
CA LYS A 181 -12.16 18.85 13.28
C LYS A 181 -11.30 17.67 12.82
N ALA A 182 -10.57 17.03 13.73
CA ALA A 182 -9.72 15.87 13.42
C ALA A 182 -10.55 14.65 12.95
N SER A 183 -11.69 14.36 13.62
CA SER A 183 -12.59 13.25 13.22
C SER A 183 -13.20 13.53 11.85
N MET A 184 -13.63 14.77 11.58
CA MET A 184 -14.18 15.15 10.26
C MET A 184 -13.16 14.96 9.14
N ILE A 185 -11.91 15.40 9.35
CA ILE A 185 -10.83 15.22 8.34
C ILE A 185 -10.60 13.73 8.09
N ARG A 186 -10.55 12.91 9.15
CA ARG A 186 -10.36 11.47 9.02
C ARG A 186 -11.53 10.79 8.31
N CYS A 187 -12.77 11.17 8.64
CA CYS A 187 -13.96 10.64 7.96
C CYS A 187 -13.98 11.02 6.48
N ALA A 188 -13.64 12.27 6.13
CA ALA A 188 -13.54 12.70 4.74
C ALA A 188 -12.50 11.86 3.97
N ASP A 189 -11.30 11.66 4.55
CA ASP A 189 -10.25 10.84 3.97
C ASP A 189 -10.71 9.39 3.73
N LEU A 190 -11.42 8.80 4.69
CA LEU A 190 -11.98 7.45 4.55
C LEU A 190 -13.06 7.38 3.46
N LEU A 191 -14.01 8.32 3.42
CA LEU A 191 -15.09 8.34 2.44
C LEU A 191 -14.57 8.50 1.00
N GLN A 192 -13.48 9.23 0.80
CA GLN A 192 -12.85 9.35 -0.52
C GLN A 192 -12.24 8.03 -1.03
N ARG A 193 -11.84 7.14 -0.13
CA ARG A 193 -11.11 5.91 -0.46
C ARG A 193 -11.93 4.63 -0.35
N THR A 194 -13.05 4.68 0.38
CA THR A 194 -13.84 3.47 0.66
C THR A 194 -14.62 3.06 -0.58
N ASN A 195 -14.27 1.91 -1.14
CA ASN A 195 -14.99 1.25 -2.23
C ASN A 195 -15.98 0.21 -1.70
N GLN A 196 -15.63 -0.49 -0.62
CA GLN A 196 -16.47 -1.49 0.01
C GLN A 196 -17.32 -0.85 1.12
N LEU A 197 -18.53 -1.36 1.32
CA LEU A 197 -19.49 -0.90 2.34
C LEU A 197 -19.91 0.59 2.22
N ASN A 198 -19.58 1.27 1.13
CA ASN A 198 -20.14 2.57 0.81
C ASN A 198 -21.45 2.40 0.04
N LEU A 199 -22.52 2.07 0.75
CA LEU A 199 -23.84 1.77 0.17
C LEU A 199 -24.44 2.95 -0.60
N SER A 200 -24.07 4.19 -0.25
CA SER A 200 -24.57 5.39 -0.95
C SER A 200 -23.78 5.71 -2.21
N GLY A 201 -22.60 5.14 -2.39
CA GLY A 201 -21.64 5.50 -3.46
C GLY A 201 -21.08 6.93 -3.36
N ARG A 202 -21.51 7.71 -2.37
CA ARG A 202 -21.12 9.13 -2.25
C ARG A 202 -19.73 9.25 -1.65
N ARG A 203 -18.89 10.05 -2.28
CA ARG A 203 -17.56 10.43 -1.80
C ARG A 203 -17.62 11.86 -1.28
N LEU A 204 -17.94 12.01 0.01
CA LEU A 204 -18.05 13.34 0.63
C LEU A 204 -16.65 13.81 1.02
N ASP A 205 -16.34 15.04 0.65
CA ASP A 205 -15.22 15.80 1.18
C ASP A 205 -15.57 16.44 2.54
N LEU A 206 -14.64 17.19 3.11
CA LEU A 206 -14.86 17.87 4.39
C LEU A 206 -16.07 18.81 4.37
N HIS A 207 -16.25 19.54 3.26
CA HIS A 207 -17.38 20.45 3.10
C HIS A 207 -18.71 19.69 2.99
N GLY A 208 -18.72 18.58 2.27
CA GLY A 208 -19.87 17.70 2.14
C GLY A 208 -20.32 17.12 3.47
N ILE A 209 -19.36 16.71 4.35
CA ILE A 209 -19.66 16.24 5.72
C ILE A 209 -20.24 17.39 6.56
N GLN A 210 -19.65 18.58 6.52
CA GLN A 210 -20.14 19.75 7.25
C GLN A 210 -21.55 20.12 6.85
N ASN A 211 -21.87 20.08 5.57
CA ASN A 211 -23.22 20.33 5.04
C ASN A 211 -24.21 19.25 5.48
N LEU A 212 -23.76 17.98 5.51
CA LEU A 212 -24.60 16.87 5.98
C LEU A 212 -24.97 17.05 7.47
N LEU A 213 -24.01 17.44 8.32
CA LEU A 213 -24.22 17.66 9.75
C LEU A 213 -25.20 18.83 10.06
N LYS A 214 -25.36 19.78 9.13
CA LYS A 214 -26.27 20.91 9.28
C LYS A 214 -27.71 20.59 8.86
N LYS A 215 -27.95 19.45 8.21
CA LYS A 215 -29.30 19.10 7.71
C LYS A 215 -30.22 18.76 8.88
N PRO A 216 -31.43 19.33 8.92
CA PRO A 216 -32.43 18.95 9.92
C PRO A 216 -32.80 17.46 9.73
N ASN A 217 -33.14 16.80 10.81
CA ASN A 217 -33.51 15.37 10.83
C ASN A 217 -32.41 14.41 10.32
N THR A 218 -31.13 14.81 10.40
CA THR A 218 -30.01 13.98 10.06
C THR A 218 -29.16 13.71 11.30
N GLN A 219 -28.91 12.43 11.59
CA GLN A 219 -27.99 12.01 12.64
C GLN A 219 -26.78 11.36 12.00
N CYS A 220 -25.59 11.78 12.39
CA CYS A 220 -24.34 11.23 11.93
C CYS A 220 -23.55 10.66 13.10
N TYR A 221 -22.94 9.53 12.89
CA TYR A 221 -22.06 8.90 13.86
C TYR A 221 -20.74 8.52 13.18
N TRP A 222 -19.66 8.66 13.89
CA TRP A 222 -18.40 8.03 13.53
C TRP A 222 -18.07 6.95 14.54
N ILE A 223 -17.46 5.87 14.05
CA ILE A 223 -17.08 4.72 14.87
C ILE A 223 -15.59 4.50 14.66
N SER A 224 -14.85 4.39 15.75
CA SER A 224 -13.48 3.86 15.72
C SER A 224 -13.45 2.49 16.36
N CYS A 225 -12.60 1.63 15.84
CA CYS A 225 -12.36 0.30 16.37
C CYS A 225 -10.85 0.11 16.47
N GLY A 226 -10.38 -0.21 17.67
CA GLY A 226 -9.02 -0.61 17.93
C GLY A 226 -8.97 -2.04 18.46
N ASP A 227 -7.83 -2.68 18.33
CA ASP A 227 -7.59 -4.02 18.86
C ASP A 227 -6.16 -4.15 19.40
N ARG A 228 -5.77 -5.33 19.86
CA ARG A 228 -4.43 -5.60 20.38
C ARG A 228 -3.30 -5.44 19.34
N TYR A 229 -3.64 -5.34 18.05
CA TYR A 229 -2.66 -5.18 16.97
C TYR A 229 -2.47 -3.71 16.58
N GLY A 230 -3.44 -2.83 16.88
CA GLY A 230 -3.38 -1.39 16.61
C GLY A 230 -4.75 -0.75 16.46
N ASP A 231 -4.76 0.58 16.40
CA ASP A 231 -5.93 1.44 16.20
C ASP A 231 -6.12 1.80 14.71
#